data_b1ed3a2a56f3ddf98527b1cbe5998b52
#
_entry.id   b1ed3a2a56f3ddf98527b1cbe5998b52
#
_cell.length_a   1.000
_cell.length_b   1.000
_cell.length_c   1.000
_cell.angle_alpha   90.00
_cell.angle_beta   90.00
_cell.angle_gamma   90.00
#
_symmetry.space_group_name_H-M   'P 1'
#
loop_
_entity.id
_entity.type
_entity.pdbx_description
1 polymer ?
#
loop_
_entity_poly.entity_id
_entity_poly.type
_entity_poly.pdbx_seq_one_letter_code
_entity_poly.pdbx_strand_id
1 'polypeptide(L)'
;LAWGGEKLVMKKRHRLNTAHTITTVGMLAAISGVLMVIELPLFFAPPFYKLDFSELPVMICAFYMGPVAGVTCEFVKIVLKLLIKGTSTAFVGDLANFLVGCSFVLPAAICYQATLSKKGAILSLALGTAVMSVFGSMFNAWYLIPKFSELFGMPMDAIISMGTAVNSAITSLPTLVLFAVVPFNILKGVLVSILTI
;
A
#
# COMPACT_ATOMS: atom_id res chain seq x y z
N LEU A 1 21.89 33.68 7.07
CA LEU A 1 22.95 32.64 7.09
C LEU A 1 22.37 31.20 7.20
N ALA A 2 21.12 31.02 7.61
CA ALA A 2 20.47 29.69 7.73
C ALA A 2 20.00 29.11 6.37
N TRP A 3 19.73 29.94 5.39
CA TRP A 3 19.14 29.54 4.07
C TRP A 3 20.12 28.80 3.15
N GLY A 4 21.44 28.93 3.39
CA GLY A 4 22.48 28.23 2.63
C GLY A 4 22.68 26.77 3.02
N GLY A 5 22.42 26.42 4.28
CA GLY A 5 22.62 25.08 4.82
C GLY A 5 21.58 24.06 4.33
N GLU A 6 20.30 24.45 4.23
CA GLU A 6 19.23 23.56 3.76
C GLU A 6 19.38 23.19 2.28
N LYS A 7 19.78 24.14 1.43
CA LYS A 7 20.05 23.86 0.00
C LYS A 7 21.25 22.92 -0.20
N LEU A 8 22.25 22.98 0.69
CA LEU A 8 23.42 22.09 0.66
C LEU A 8 23.05 20.66 1.09
N VAL A 9 22.19 20.50 2.08
CA VAL A 9 21.69 19.19 2.54
C VAL A 9 20.81 18.53 1.46
N MET A 10 19.93 19.29 0.84
CA MET A 10 19.12 18.79 -0.28
C MET A 10 19.96 18.45 -1.51
N LYS A 11 20.98 19.26 -1.83
CA LYS A 11 21.90 18.98 -2.96
C LYS A 11 22.78 17.76 -2.71
N LYS A 12 23.11 17.44 -1.45
CA LYS A 12 23.90 16.26 -1.08
C LYS A 12 23.08 14.96 -1.15
N ARG A 13 21.76 15.04 -0.96
CA ARG A 13 20.84 13.89 -1.09
C ARG A 13 20.67 13.43 -2.55
N HIS A 14 20.86 14.32 -3.53
CA HIS A 14 20.74 14.00 -4.96
C HIS A 14 21.95 13.27 -5.57
N ARG A 15 23.00 13.01 -4.78
CA ARG A 15 24.18 12.25 -5.18
C ARG A 15 24.32 10.92 -4.44
N LEU A 16 23.24 10.20 -4.21
CA LEU A 16 23.39 8.78 -3.96
C LEU A 16 23.92 8.15 -5.25
N ASN A 17 25.05 7.46 -5.13
CA ASN A 17 25.66 6.77 -6.27
C ASN A 17 24.58 5.84 -6.87
N THR A 18 24.40 5.84 -8.18
CA THR A 18 23.34 5.05 -8.86
C THR A 18 23.37 3.59 -8.44
N ALA A 19 24.55 3.02 -8.22
CA ALA A 19 24.73 1.67 -7.70
C ALA A 19 24.13 1.50 -6.31
N HIS A 20 24.37 2.45 -5.38
CA HIS A 20 23.80 2.41 -4.04
C HIS A 20 22.26 2.49 -4.06
N THR A 21 21.71 3.33 -4.93
CA THR A 21 20.25 3.45 -5.09
C THR A 21 19.65 2.14 -5.58
N ILE A 22 20.20 1.55 -6.63
CA ILE A 22 19.71 0.29 -7.20
C ILE A 22 19.80 -0.84 -6.17
N THR A 23 20.91 -0.95 -5.46
CA THR A 23 21.12 -1.99 -4.45
C THR A 23 20.13 -1.86 -3.30
N THR A 24 19.94 -0.65 -2.77
CA THR A 24 19.02 -0.42 -1.63
C THR A 24 17.57 -0.66 -2.04
N VAL A 25 17.15 -0.17 -3.20
CA VAL A 25 15.79 -0.44 -3.72
C VAL A 25 15.60 -1.94 -3.94
N GLY A 26 16.58 -2.63 -4.53
CA GLY A 26 16.52 -4.07 -4.76
C GLY A 26 16.41 -4.89 -3.45
N MET A 27 17.20 -4.54 -2.44
CA MET A 27 17.15 -5.22 -1.13
C MET A 27 15.81 -5.00 -0.42
N LEU A 28 15.33 -3.76 -0.36
CA LEU A 28 14.06 -3.43 0.30
C LEU A 28 12.87 -4.04 -0.46
N ALA A 29 12.91 -4.05 -1.79
CA ALA A 29 11.91 -4.71 -2.61
C ALA A 29 11.91 -6.24 -2.43
N ALA A 30 13.08 -6.87 -2.27
CA ALA A 30 13.17 -8.29 -2.00
C ALA A 30 12.55 -8.65 -0.65
N ILE A 31 12.88 -7.91 0.42
CA ILE A 31 12.26 -8.08 1.73
C ILE A 31 10.74 -7.88 1.65
N SER A 32 10.30 -6.83 0.94
CA SER A 32 8.90 -6.52 0.74
C SER A 32 8.15 -7.63 -0.02
N GLY A 33 8.76 -8.17 -1.07
CA GLY A 33 8.19 -9.30 -1.82
C GLY A 33 8.01 -10.56 -0.98
N VAL A 34 8.97 -10.87 -0.11
CA VAL A 34 8.85 -11.98 0.86
C VAL A 34 7.73 -11.73 1.86
N LEU A 35 7.66 -10.51 2.43
CA LEU A 35 6.60 -10.16 3.38
C LEU A 35 5.20 -10.19 2.73
N MET A 36 5.09 -9.89 1.44
CA MET A 36 3.83 -9.97 0.71
C MET A 36 3.31 -11.41 0.54
N VAL A 37 4.19 -12.41 0.60
CA VAL A 37 3.78 -13.82 0.55
C VAL A 37 3.17 -14.27 1.87
N ILE A 38 3.55 -13.62 2.98
CA ILE A 38 3.04 -13.89 4.33
C ILE A 38 1.75 -13.11 4.54
N GLU A 39 0.64 -13.76 4.25
CA GLU A 39 -0.70 -13.19 4.32
C GLU A 39 -1.39 -13.57 5.63
N LEU A 40 -1.90 -12.57 6.36
CA LEU A 40 -2.66 -12.76 7.59
C LEU A 40 -4.16 -12.55 7.31
N PRO A 41 -5.00 -13.59 7.46
CA PRO A 41 -6.44 -13.40 7.33
C PRO A 41 -6.99 -12.57 8.48
N LEU A 42 -7.97 -11.72 8.21
CA LEU A 42 -8.61 -10.88 9.20
C LEU A 42 -10.01 -11.39 9.50
N PHE A 43 -10.37 -11.46 10.79
CA PHE A 43 -11.66 -12.00 11.25
C PHE A 43 -12.87 -11.08 10.93
N PHE A 44 -12.61 -9.79 10.68
CA PHE A 44 -13.67 -8.80 10.41
C PHE A 44 -13.79 -8.43 8.92
N ALA A 45 -12.99 -9.03 8.06
CA ALA A 45 -13.00 -8.78 6.63
C ALA A 45 -13.26 -10.08 5.85
N PRO A 46 -13.89 -10.00 4.66
CA PRO A 46 -14.05 -11.15 3.79
C PRO A 46 -12.73 -11.87 3.50
N PRO A 47 -12.73 -13.19 3.22
CA PRO A 47 -11.52 -14.02 3.10
C PRO A 47 -10.53 -13.59 2.02
N PHE A 48 -10.96 -12.79 1.06
CA PHE A 48 -10.10 -12.25 0.00
C PHE A 48 -9.32 -11.00 0.42
N TYR A 49 -9.63 -10.38 1.58
CA TYR A 49 -8.81 -9.32 2.17
C TYR A 49 -7.84 -9.92 3.18
N LYS A 50 -6.57 -9.87 2.84
CA LYS A 50 -5.49 -10.38 3.69
C LYS A 50 -4.52 -9.26 3.99
N LEU A 51 -4.10 -9.17 5.24
CA LEU A 51 -3.12 -8.21 5.69
C LEU A 51 -1.73 -8.76 5.42
N ASP A 52 -0.85 -7.93 4.91
CA ASP A 52 0.58 -8.17 4.80
C ASP A 52 1.37 -6.93 5.25
N PHE A 53 2.64 -7.12 5.58
CA PHE A 53 3.54 -6.04 6.02
C PHE A 53 4.48 -5.58 4.91
N SER A 54 4.20 -5.91 3.66
CA SER A 54 5.06 -5.59 2.52
C SER A 54 5.23 -4.10 2.26
N GLU A 55 4.27 -3.27 2.67
CA GLU A 55 4.34 -1.81 2.56
C GLU A 55 5.39 -1.18 3.48
N LEU A 56 5.81 -1.86 4.55
CA LEU A 56 6.79 -1.33 5.50
C LEU A 56 8.16 -1.06 4.86
N PRO A 57 8.82 -2.04 4.19
CA PRO A 57 10.09 -1.76 3.52
C PRO A 57 9.95 -0.76 2.36
N VAL A 58 8.81 -0.74 1.67
CA VAL A 58 8.52 0.22 0.61
C VAL A 58 8.44 1.64 1.17
N MET A 59 7.75 1.84 2.30
CA MET A 59 7.66 3.14 2.96
C MET A 59 9.03 3.63 3.46
N ILE A 60 9.83 2.74 4.05
CA ILE A 60 11.21 3.05 4.45
C ILE A 60 12.03 3.48 3.22
N CYS A 61 11.93 2.75 2.10
CA CYS A 61 12.57 3.10 0.85
C CYS A 61 12.16 4.50 0.37
N ALA A 62 10.85 4.78 0.37
CA ALA A 62 10.29 6.04 -0.07
C ALA A 62 10.72 7.22 0.81
N PHE A 63 10.78 7.04 2.12
CA PHE A 63 11.23 8.07 3.05
C PHE A 63 12.73 8.34 2.94
N TYR A 64 13.52 7.29 2.76
CA TYR A 64 14.98 7.41 2.65
C TYR A 64 15.43 7.95 1.28
N MET A 65 14.88 7.43 0.19
CA MET A 65 15.35 7.69 -1.18
C MET A 65 14.42 8.56 -2.02
N GLY A 66 13.18 8.75 -1.57
CA GLY A 66 12.20 9.59 -2.24
C GLY A 66 11.06 8.82 -2.92
N PRO A 67 10.04 9.56 -3.40
CA PRO A 67 8.80 8.98 -3.91
C PRO A 67 9.03 8.08 -5.13
N VAL A 68 9.94 8.44 -6.03
CA VAL A 68 10.25 7.63 -7.22
C VAL A 68 10.86 6.28 -6.82
N ALA A 69 11.80 6.27 -5.87
CA ALA A 69 12.38 5.04 -5.36
C ALA A 69 11.33 4.16 -4.67
N GLY A 70 10.41 4.78 -3.92
CA GLY A 70 9.28 4.10 -3.29
C GLY A 70 8.38 3.40 -4.31
N VAL A 71 7.97 4.09 -5.38
CA VAL A 71 7.16 3.51 -6.45
C VAL A 71 7.90 2.39 -7.19
N THR A 72 9.20 2.58 -7.44
CA THR A 72 10.03 1.53 -8.05
C THR A 72 10.12 0.30 -7.15
N CYS A 73 10.32 0.50 -5.84
CA CYS A 73 10.31 -0.57 -4.84
C CYS A 73 8.97 -1.31 -4.83
N GLU A 74 7.86 -0.58 -4.87
CA GLU A 74 6.50 -1.13 -4.94
C GLU A 74 6.30 -1.97 -6.20
N PHE A 75 6.75 -1.50 -7.35
CA PHE A 75 6.66 -2.25 -8.59
C PHE A 75 7.48 -3.54 -8.54
N VAL A 76 8.75 -3.46 -8.11
CA VAL A 76 9.64 -4.62 -8.00
C VAL A 76 9.09 -5.64 -7.00
N LYS A 77 8.52 -5.20 -5.88
CA LYS A 77 7.82 -6.05 -4.89
C LYS A 77 6.74 -6.91 -5.57
N ILE A 78 5.87 -6.28 -6.38
CA ILE A 78 4.79 -7.00 -7.07
C ILE A 78 5.35 -8.02 -8.06
N VAL A 79 6.37 -7.64 -8.83
CA VAL A 79 7.04 -8.57 -9.75
C VAL A 79 7.64 -9.76 -9.01
N LEU A 80 8.34 -9.54 -7.90
CA LEU A 80 8.91 -10.60 -7.08
C LEU A 80 7.84 -11.53 -6.49
N LYS A 81 6.74 -10.97 -5.97
CA LYS A 81 5.60 -11.77 -5.50
C LYS A 81 5.02 -12.64 -6.61
N LEU A 82 4.88 -12.10 -7.81
CA LEU A 82 4.40 -12.86 -8.97
C LEU A 82 5.34 -14.02 -9.35
N LEU A 83 6.66 -13.82 -9.24
CA LEU A 83 7.64 -14.88 -9.48
C LEU A 83 7.64 -15.97 -8.41
N ILE A 84 7.39 -15.61 -7.15
CA ILE A 84 7.43 -16.54 -6.01
C ILE A 84 6.13 -17.32 -5.88
N LYS A 85 4.98 -16.63 -5.89
CA LYS A 85 3.67 -17.21 -5.58
C LYS A 85 2.74 -17.30 -6.79
N GLY A 86 3.07 -16.59 -7.89
CA GLY A 86 2.17 -16.45 -9.02
C GLY A 86 0.98 -15.51 -8.74
N THR A 87 -0.01 -15.57 -9.61
CA THR A 87 -1.28 -14.85 -9.43
C THR A 87 -2.44 -15.82 -9.29
N SER A 88 -3.31 -15.56 -8.32
CA SER A 88 -4.60 -16.26 -8.15
C SER A 88 -5.78 -15.46 -8.68
N THR A 89 -5.55 -14.22 -9.13
CA THR A 89 -6.57 -13.24 -9.49
C THR A 89 -6.41 -12.71 -10.91
N ALA A 90 -5.76 -13.48 -11.80
CA ALA A 90 -5.44 -13.07 -13.18
C ALA A 90 -4.85 -11.64 -13.25
N PHE A 91 -3.89 -11.32 -12.37
CA PHE A 91 -3.19 -10.03 -12.20
C PHE A 91 -4.05 -8.86 -11.71
N VAL A 92 -5.37 -8.99 -11.60
CA VAL A 92 -6.27 -7.90 -11.18
C VAL A 92 -5.99 -7.50 -9.73
N GLY A 93 -5.84 -8.49 -8.84
CA GLY A 93 -5.48 -8.23 -7.43
C GLY A 93 -4.06 -7.67 -7.27
N ASP A 94 -3.13 -8.10 -8.11
CA ASP A 94 -1.74 -7.62 -8.09
C ASP A 94 -1.66 -6.16 -8.55
N LEU A 95 -2.41 -5.80 -9.60
CA LEU A 95 -2.56 -4.41 -10.06
C LEU A 95 -3.23 -3.55 -8.98
N ALA A 96 -4.26 -4.06 -8.33
CA ALA A 96 -4.93 -3.36 -7.23
C ALA A 96 -3.96 -3.09 -6.08
N ASN A 97 -3.16 -4.08 -5.70
CA ASN A 97 -2.14 -3.93 -4.65
C ASN A 97 -1.12 -2.84 -5.01
N PHE A 98 -0.63 -2.84 -6.26
CA PHE A 98 0.28 -1.82 -6.76
C PHE A 98 -0.33 -0.41 -6.68
N LEU A 99 -1.54 -0.22 -7.21
CA LEU A 99 -2.18 1.09 -7.26
C LEU A 99 -2.55 1.61 -5.86
N VAL A 100 -3.09 0.75 -5.00
CA VAL A 100 -3.43 1.09 -3.61
C VAL A 100 -2.16 1.35 -2.80
N GLY A 101 -1.10 0.55 -2.97
CA GLY A 101 0.21 0.78 -2.36
C GLY A 101 0.81 2.12 -2.79
N CYS A 102 0.81 2.43 -4.09
CA CYS A 102 1.27 3.73 -4.59
C CYS A 102 0.45 4.90 -4.02
N SER A 103 -0.87 4.73 -3.85
CA SER A 103 -1.73 5.76 -3.25
C SER A 103 -1.43 6.06 -1.78
N PHE A 104 -0.79 5.12 -1.08
CA PHE A 104 -0.27 5.30 0.27
C PHE A 104 1.13 5.93 0.26
N VAL A 105 2.03 5.34 -0.52
CA VAL A 105 3.47 5.65 -0.50
C VAL A 105 3.77 7.02 -1.11
N LEU A 106 3.14 7.38 -2.24
CA LEU A 106 3.42 8.63 -2.94
C LEU A 106 3.12 9.87 -2.09
N PRO A 107 1.89 10.09 -1.59
CA PRO A 107 1.57 11.29 -0.82
C PRO A 107 2.38 11.34 0.49
N ALA A 108 2.59 10.18 1.14
CA ALA A 108 3.40 10.11 2.34
C ALA A 108 4.85 10.53 2.07
N ALA A 109 5.48 10.01 1.02
CA ALA A 109 6.86 10.33 0.68
C ALA A 109 7.04 11.80 0.26
N ILE A 110 6.14 12.33 -0.55
CA ILE A 110 6.18 13.75 -0.99
C ILE A 110 6.06 14.67 0.21
N CYS A 111 5.09 14.44 1.10
CA CYS A 111 4.89 15.25 2.30
C CYS A 111 6.08 15.15 3.27
N TYR A 112 6.62 13.94 3.48
CA TYR A 112 7.77 13.73 4.34
C TYR A 112 9.03 14.44 3.82
N GLN A 113 9.27 14.40 2.51
CA GLN A 113 10.43 15.07 1.93
C GLN A 113 10.38 16.61 2.05
N ALA A 114 9.19 17.18 2.16
CA ALA A 114 9.03 18.60 2.42
C ALA A 114 9.31 19.00 3.87
N THR A 115 9.15 18.07 4.84
CA THR A 115 9.20 18.38 6.27
C THR A 115 10.45 17.84 6.98
N LEU A 116 10.94 16.66 6.58
CA LEU A 116 12.14 15.98 7.11
C LEU A 116 12.25 15.97 8.65
N SER A 117 11.13 15.82 9.34
CA SER A 117 11.06 15.83 10.80
C SER A 117 10.20 14.66 11.29
N LYS A 118 10.36 14.27 12.58
CA LYS A 118 9.53 13.22 13.20
C LYS A 118 8.04 13.56 13.16
N LYS A 119 7.68 14.81 13.45
CA LYS A 119 6.27 15.27 13.34
C LYS A 119 5.80 15.24 11.89
N GLY A 120 6.67 15.61 10.95
CA GLY A 120 6.41 15.51 9.52
C GLY A 120 6.19 14.07 9.07
N ALA A 121 6.95 13.10 9.58
CA ALA A 121 6.75 11.68 9.29
C ALA A 121 5.35 11.19 9.72
N ILE A 122 4.93 11.53 10.95
CA ILE A 122 3.59 11.17 11.45
C ILE A 122 2.49 11.78 10.59
N LEU A 123 2.60 13.06 10.26
CA LEU A 123 1.61 13.75 9.42
C LEU A 123 1.57 13.16 8.00
N SER A 124 2.74 12.85 7.44
CA SER A 124 2.88 12.26 6.10
C SER A 124 2.23 10.87 6.03
N LEU A 125 2.44 10.04 7.03
CA LEU A 125 1.84 8.71 7.14
C LEU A 125 0.32 8.78 7.35
N ALA A 126 -0.16 9.73 8.17
CA ALA A 126 -1.59 9.97 8.34
C ALA A 126 -2.24 10.41 7.02
N LEU A 127 -1.60 11.34 6.28
CA LEU A 127 -2.06 11.76 4.96
C LEU A 127 -2.08 10.58 3.97
N GLY A 128 -1.00 9.81 3.92
CA GLY A 128 -0.92 8.62 3.06
C GLY A 128 -2.03 7.61 3.38
N THR A 129 -2.26 7.34 4.67
CA THR A 129 -3.35 6.44 5.12
C THR A 129 -4.72 6.96 4.70
N ALA A 130 -4.97 8.26 4.84
CA ALA A 130 -6.24 8.87 4.40
C ALA A 130 -6.44 8.74 2.89
N VAL A 131 -5.42 9.08 2.10
CA VAL A 131 -5.48 8.97 0.62
C VAL A 131 -5.66 7.51 0.20
N MET A 132 -4.91 6.56 0.78
CA MET A 132 -5.06 5.13 0.51
C MET A 132 -6.47 4.64 0.85
N SER A 133 -7.02 5.06 1.98
CA SER A 133 -8.36 4.63 2.40
C SER A 133 -9.44 5.13 1.45
N VAL A 134 -9.37 6.38 1.00
CA VAL A 134 -10.32 6.94 0.03
C VAL A 134 -10.14 6.29 -1.34
N PHE A 135 -8.92 6.32 -1.88
CA PHE A 135 -8.62 5.77 -3.20
C PHE A 135 -8.92 4.26 -3.26
N GLY A 136 -8.42 3.51 -2.28
CA GLY A 136 -8.61 2.06 -2.21
C GLY A 136 -10.09 1.67 -2.10
N SER A 137 -10.88 2.43 -1.35
CA SER A 137 -12.34 2.20 -1.24
C SER A 137 -13.05 2.46 -2.56
N MET A 138 -12.75 3.56 -3.23
CA MET A 138 -13.32 3.88 -4.54
C MET A 138 -12.89 2.85 -5.59
N PHE A 139 -11.61 2.49 -5.62
CA PHE A 139 -11.07 1.52 -6.57
C PHE A 139 -11.68 0.12 -6.35
N ASN A 140 -11.86 -0.29 -5.10
CA ASN A 140 -12.56 -1.55 -4.78
C ASN A 140 -14.02 -1.54 -5.25
N ALA A 141 -14.76 -0.45 -4.97
CA ALA A 141 -16.17 -0.33 -5.33
C ALA A 141 -16.40 -0.36 -6.85
N TRP A 142 -15.57 0.36 -7.62
CA TRP A 142 -15.81 0.57 -9.05
C TRP A 142 -15.09 -0.42 -9.96
N TYR A 143 -13.96 -0.96 -9.52
CA TYR A 143 -13.14 -1.82 -10.37
C TYR A 143 -12.91 -3.21 -9.78
N LEU A 144 -12.37 -3.30 -8.58
CA LEU A 144 -11.85 -4.57 -8.07
C LEU A 144 -12.97 -5.59 -7.79
N ILE A 145 -13.99 -5.20 -7.05
CA ILE A 145 -15.09 -6.10 -6.68
C ILE A 145 -15.92 -6.52 -7.90
N PRO A 146 -16.35 -5.60 -8.81
CA PRO A 146 -16.99 -5.97 -10.05
C PRO A 146 -16.13 -6.89 -10.92
N LYS A 147 -14.81 -6.61 -11.01
CA LYS A 147 -13.91 -7.43 -11.81
C LYS A 147 -13.68 -8.83 -11.21
N PHE A 148 -13.69 -8.95 -9.89
CA PHE A 148 -13.66 -10.26 -9.23
C PHE A 148 -14.94 -11.06 -9.49
N SER A 149 -16.11 -10.42 -9.44
CA SER A 149 -17.38 -11.06 -9.81
C SER A 149 -17.30 -11.66 -11.22
N GLU A 150 -16.79 -10.91 -12.18
CA GLU A 150 -16.63 -11.34 -13.56
C GLU A 150 -15.60 -12.48 -13.71
N LEU A 151 -14.40 -12.32 -13.12
CA LEU A 151 -13.30 -13.28 -13.25
C LEU A 151 -13.58 -14.64 -12.60
N PHE A 152 -14.23 -14.64 -11.44
CA PHE A 152 -14.52 -15.86 -10.70
C PHE A 152 -15.91 -16.44 -11.06
N GLY A 153 -16.67 -15.77 -11.93
CA GLY A 153 -18.04 -16.17 -12.27
C GLY A 153 -18.98 -16.19 -11.06
N MET A 154 -18.63 -15.42 -10.02
CA MET A 154 -19.43 -15.32 -8.80
C MET A 154 -20.41 -14.15 -8.91
N PRO A 155 -21.72 -14.38 -8.70
CA PRO A 155 -22.68 -13.27 -8.66
C PRO A 155 -22.31 -12.29 -7.54
N MET A 156 -22.60 -11.01 -7.75
CA MET A 156 -22.29 -9.94 -6.77
C MET A 156 -22.88 -10.25 -5.39
N ASP A 157 -24.07 -10.86 -5.35
CA ASP A 157 -24.73 -11.26 -4.11
C ASP A 157 -23.92 -12.31 -3.31
N ALA A 158 -23.19 -13.19 -4.01
CA ALA A 158 -22.29 -14.15 -3.34
C ALA A 158 -21.10 -13.44 -2.68
N ILE A 159 -20.55 -12.42 -3.31
CA ILE A 159 -19.45 -11.61 -2.73
C ILE A 159 -19.97 -10.81 -1.53
N ILE A 160 -21.16 -10.23 -1.62
CA ILE A 160 -21.79 -9.50 -0.52
C ILE A 160 -22.10 -10.45 0.64
N SER A 161 -22.60 -11.67 0.35
CA SER A 161 -22.89 -12.67 1.40
C SER A 161 -21.66 -13.10 2.19
N MET A 162 -20.47 -13.14 1.57
CA MET A 162 -19.21 -13.36 2.30
C MET A 162 -18.92 -12.22 3.31
N GLY A 163 -19.30 -11.00 2.95
CA GLY A 163 -19.23 -9.85 3.87
C GLY A 163 -20.29 -9.94 4.98
N THR A 164 -21.53 -10.29 4.63
CA THR A 164 -22.64 -10.46 5.59
C THR A 164 -22.34 -11.54 6.62
N ALA A 165 -21.65 -12.61 6.21
CA ALA A 165 -21.23 -13.68 7.12
C ALA A 165 -20.27 -13.19 8.22
N VAL A 166 -19.51 -12.12 7.95
CA VAL A 166 -18.58 -11.50 8.89
C VAL A 166 -19.24 -10.36 9.68
N ASN A 167 -20.08 -9.57 9.01
CA ASN A 167 -20.78 -8.45 9.62
C ASN A 167 -22.19 -8.32 8.99
N SER A 168 -23.22 -8.56 9.78
CA SER A 168 -24.62 -8.50 9.37
C SER A 168 -25.09 -7.13 8.84
N ALA A 169 -24.35 -6.05 9.12
CA ALA A 169 -24.60 -4.72 8.57
C ALA A 169 -24.24 -4.60 7.08
N ILE A 170 -23.51 -5.58 6.53
CA ILE A 170 -23.13 -5.61 5.12
C ILE A 170 -24.27 -6.25 4.32
N THR A 171 -25.05 -5.43 3.64
CA THR A 171 -26.21 -5.85 2.84
C THR A 171 -26.12 -5.46 1.37
N SER A 172 -25.11 -4.66 1.00
CA SER A 172 -24.93 -4.12 -0.33
C SER A 172 -23.45 -3.81 -0.61
N LEU A 173 -23.10 -3.54 -1.88
CA LEU A 173 -21.74 -3.16 -2.25
C LEU A 173 -21.23 -1.91 -1.50
N PRO A 174 -22.00 -0.81 -1.36
CA PRO A 174 -21.57 0.33 -0.57
C PRO A 174 -21.31 0.00 0.91
N THR A 175 -22.16 -0.83 1.51
CA THR A 175 -21.97 -1.24 2.91
C THR A 175 -20.78 -2.20 3.07
N LEU A 176 -20.50 -3.06 2.08
CA LEU A 176 -19.30 -3.88 2.04
C LEU A 176 -18.03 -3.00 2.02
N VAL A 177 -18.02 -1.97 1.17
CA VAL A 177 -16.90 -1.04 1.10
C VAL A 177 -16.74 -0.27 2.41
N LEU A 178 -17.83 0.25 2.97
CA LEU A 178 -17.79 1.05 4.19
C LEU A 178 -17.36 0.23 5.43
N PHE A 179 -17.86 -1.00 5.59
CA PHE A 179 -17.66 -1.79 6.81
C PHE A 179 -16.52 -2.83 6.71
N ALA A 180 -16.03 -3.13 5.51
CA ALA A 180 -14.89 -4.03 5.33
C ALA A 180 -13.67 -3.34 4.71
N VAL A 181 -13.82 -2.66 3.57
CA VAL A 181 -12.68 -2.10 2.82
C VAL A 181 -12.07 -0.90 3.53
N VAL A 182 -12.89 0.05 3.98
CA VAL A 182 -12.41 1.26 4.70
C VAL A 182 -11.67 0.88 5.98
N PRO A 183 -12.23 0.08 6.90
CA PRO A 183 -11.52 -0.33 8.11
C PRO A 183 -10.24 -1.13 7.81
N PHE A 184 -10.26 -1.97 6.77
CA PHE A 184 -9.08 -2.71 6.34
C PHE A 184 -7.93 -1.78 5.93
N ASN A 185 -8.21 -0.80 5.05
CA ASN A 185 -7.20 0.14 4.59
C ASN A 185 -6.67 1.03 5.73
N ILE A 186 -7.55 1.49 6.61
CA ILE A 186 -7.15 2.27 7.80
C ILE A 186 -6.25 1.42 8.70
N LEU A 187 -6.64 0.19 9.00
CA LEU A 187 -5.85 -0.71 9.83
C LEU A 187 -4.47 -0.98 9.22
N LYS A 188 -4.41 -1.31 7.92
CA LYS A 188 -3.17 -1.53 7.19
C LYS A 188 -2.28 -0.28 7.26
N GLY A 189 -2.83 0.89 6.97
CA GLY A 189 -2.09 2.15 7.01
C GLY A 189 -1.58 2.51 8.41
N VAL A 190 -2.39 2.32 9.44
CA VAL A 190 -1.99 2.59 10.85
C VAL A 190 -0.89 1.64 11.29
N LEU A 191 -1.03 0.34 11.02
CA LEU A 191 -0.01 -0.65 11.39
C LEU A 191 1.33 -0.38 10.70
N VAL A 192 1.33 -0.14 9.40
CA VAL A 192 2.54 0.22 8.66
C VAL A 192 3.12 1.53 9.18
N SER A 193 2.28 2.52 9.51
CA SER A 193 2.73 3.81 10.06
C SER A 193 3.43 3.67 11.40
N ILE A 194 2.87 2.87 12.32
CA ILE A 194 3.47 2.61 13.64
C ILE A 194 4.84 1.93 13.49
N LEU A 195 4.94 0.98 12.56
CA LEU A 195 6.19 0.25 12.34
C LEU A 195 7.25 1.05 11.58
N THR A 196 6.84 2.10 10.85
CA THR A 196 7.75 2.96 10.07
C THR A 196 8.40 4.06 10.92
N ILE A 197 7.76 4.50 12.01
CA ILE A 197 8.24 5.59 12.91
C ILE A 197 9.27 5.08 13.91
#